data_b063ec8e2fcb535798361cc58b4b78a6
#
_entry.id   b063ec8e2fcb535798361cc58b4b78a6
#
_cell.length_a   1.000
_cell.length_b   1.000
_cell.length_c   1.000
_cell.angle_alpha   90.00
_cell.angle_beta   90.00
_cell.angle_gamma   90.00
#
_symmetry.space_group_name_H-M   'P 1'
#
loop_
_entity.id
_entity.type
_entity.pdbx_description
1 polymer ?
#
loop_
_entity_poly.entity_id
_entity_poly.type
_entity_poly.pdbx_seq_one_letter_code
_entity_poly.pdbx_strand_id
1 'polypeptide(L)'
;MTAEDRPEGQLPLPVLLQRGSRWFSDQLAERLEAAGAPPVTPAHTTVLAHLHHETALSVAELARRAGVTRQTMHRAVTQLVGEGLLTSEPGPGFPRSTLIRLTDAGGRRRDVALGILRDLEEELGNRLGPETVAGLRDTLARAWPS
;
A
#
# COMPACT_ATOMS: atom_id res chain seq x y z
N MET A 1 1.19 6.15 37.49
CA MET A 1 1.95 5.87 36.26
C MET A 1 1.20 6.49 35.10
N THR A 2 1.68 7.59 34.60
CA THR A 2 1.12 8.28 33.45
C THR A 2 1.47 7.52 32.17
N ALA A 3 0.70 7.73 31.09
CA ALA A 3 0.89 7.05 29.79
C ALA A 3 2.30 7.26 29.20
N GLU A 4 3.04 8.25 29.69
CA GLU A 4 4.39 8.60 29.24
C GLU A 4 5.51 7.75 29.85
N ASP A 5 5.21 6.95 30.87
CA ASP A 5 6.22 6.20 31.65
C ASP A 5 6.24 4.70 31.34
N ARG A 6 5.60 4.25 30.26
CA ARG A 6 5.68 2.85 29.81
C ARG A 6 6.94 2.65 28.98
N PRO A 7 7.82 1.71 29.36
CA PRO A 7 8.93 1.34 28.49
C PRO A 7 8.40 0.93 27.11
N GLU A 8 9.14 1.27 26.06
CA GLU A 8 8.69 1.10 24.67
C GLU A 8 8.17 -0.32 24.34
N GLY A 9 8.68 -1.35 25.02
CA GLY A 9 8.21 -2.73 24.87
C GLY A 9 6.83 -3.02 25.48
N GLN A 10 6.20 -2.04 26.15
CA GLN A 10 4.84 -2.16 26.72
C GLN A 10 3.77 -1.37 25.98
N LEU A 11 4.13 -0.73 24.86
CA LEU A 11 3.13 -0.05 24.04
C LEU A 11 2.15 -1.06 23.44
N PRO A 12 0.86 -0.71 23.33
CA PRO A 12 -0.11 -1.57 22.66
C PRO A 12 0.33 -1.90 21.23
N LEU A 13 0.08 -3.12 20.79
CA LEU A 13 0.44 -3.57 19.45
C LEU A 13 -0.03 -2.63 18.32
N PRO A 14 -1.26 -2.10 18.33
CA PRO A 14 -1.70 -1.15 17.30
C PRO A 14 -0.82 0.10 17.21
N VAL A 15 -0.32 0.59 18.34
CA VAL A 15 0.58 1.75 18.39
C VAL A 15 1.92 1.44 17.73
N LEU A 16 2.47 0.25 17.99
CA LEU A 16 3.72 -0.21 17.37
C LEU A 16 3.55 -0.40 15.87
N LEU A 17 2.44 -1.01 15.42
CA LEU A 17 2.13 -1.19 14.01
C LEU A 17 1.97 0.17 13.30
N GLN A 18 1.30 1.13 13.94
CA GLN A 18 1.13 2.47 13.40
C GLN A 18 2.46 3.21 13.30
N ARG A 19 3.33 3.07 14.30
CA ARG A 19 4.68 3.64 14.30
C ARG A 19 5.51 3.08 13.13
N GLY A 20 5.46 1.78 12.92
CA GLY A 20 6.13 1.12 11.79
C GLY A 20 5.58 1.58 10.44
N SER A 21 4.28 1.63 10.29
CA SER A 21 3.63 2.12 9.08
C SER A 21 4.03 3.56 8.76
N ARG A 22 4.04 4.43 9.76
CA ARG A 22 4.47 5.84 9.62
C ARG A 22 5.93 5.93 9.18
N TRP A 23 6.81 5.14 9.79
CA TRP A 23 8.22 5.12 9.41
C TRP A 23 8.41 4.77 7.93
N PHE A 24 7.74 3.72 7.44
CA PHE A 24 7.79 3.36 6.02
C PHE A 24 7.26 4.47 5.12
N SER A 25 6.15 5.10 5.49
CA SER A 25 5.55 6.18 4.70
C SER A 25 6.45 7.41 4.63
N ASP A 26 7.04 7.81 5.74
CA ASP A 26 7.95 8.97 5.80
C ASP A 26 9.22 8.72 5.00
N GLN A 27 9.82 7.54 5.13
CA GLN A 27 11.00 7.16 4.38
C GLN A 27 10.73 7.04 2.88
N LEU A 28 9.58 6.49 2.50
CA LEU A 28 9.17 6.42 1.10
C LEU A 28 9.03 7.82 0.50
N ALA A 29 8.36 8.73 1.21
CA ALA A 29 8.18 10.10 0.76
C ALA A 29 9.53 10.82 0.58
N GLU A 30 10.43 10.70 1.56
CA GLU A 30 11.75 11.31 1.52
C GLU A 30 12.58 10.80 0.34
N ARG A 31 12.58 9.49 0.09
CA ARG A 31 13.35 8.88 -1.01
C ARG A 31 12.77 9.18 -2.39
N LEU A 32 11.45 9.28 -2.50
CA LEU A 32 10.80 9.73 -3.73
C LEU A 32 11.17 11.18 -4.05
N GLU A 33 11.14 12.05 -3.06
CA GLU A 33 11.55 13.45 -3.21
C GLU A 33 13.01 13.55 -3.64
N ALA A 34 13.91 12.82 -2.99
CA ALA A 34 15.33 12.78 -3.33
C ALA A 34 15.59 12.27 -4.74
N ALA A 35 14.76 11.38 -5.24
CA ALA A 35 14.83 10.84 -6.61
C ALA A 35 14.15 11.74 -7.65
N GLY A 36 13.54 12.86 -7.23
CA GLY A 36 12.77 13.73 -8.12
C GLY A 36 11.47 13.09 -8.63
N ALA A 37 11.01 12.04 -7.96
CA ALA A 37 9.77 11.36 -8.30
C ALA A 37 8.56 12.07 -7.67
N PRO A 38 7.38 12.00 -8.33
CA PRO A 38 6.17 12.56 -7.74
C PRO A 38 5.81 11.86 -6.41
N PRO A 39 5.20 12.57 -5.45
CA PRO A 39 4.84 12.00 -4.17
C PRO A 39 3.77 10.91 -4.30
N VAL A 40 3.80 9.95 -3.37
CA VAL A 40 2.74 8.94 -3.22
C VAL A 40 1.63 9.54 -2.37
N THR A 41 0.40 9.50 -2.89
CA THR A 41 -0.80 9.93 -2.18
C THR A 41 -1.46 8.73 -1.48
N PRO A 42 -2.41 8.94 -0.55
CA PRO A 42 -3.22 7.85 -0.01
C PRO A 42 -3.95 7.03 -1.07
N ALA A 43 -4.41 7.66 -2.16
CA ALA A 43 -5.02 6.97 -3.29
C ALA A 43 -4.06 5.99 -3.97
N HIS A 44 -2.80 6.40 -4.18
CA HIS A 44 -1.76 5.51 -4.71
C HIS A 44 -1.56 4.29 -3.82
N THR A 45 -1.43 4.49 -2.53
CA THR A 45 -1.25 3.40 -1.57
C THR A 45 -2.44 2.44 -1.54
N THR A 46 -3.66 2.99 -1.58
CA THR A 46 -4.89 2.21 -1.52
C THR A 46 -5.09 1.33 -2.75
N VAL A 47 -4.69 1.80 -3.93
CA VAL A 47 -4.98 1.13 -5.19
C VAL A 47 -3.78 0.38 -5.76
N LEU A 48 -2.64 1.07 -5.91
CA LEU A 48 -1.50 0.51 -6.66
C LEU A 48 -0.88 -0.71 -5.98
N ALA A 49 -0.96 -0.82 -4.67
CA ALA A 49 -0.46 -1.98 -3.94
C ALA A 49 -1.20 -3.27 -4.30
N HIS A 50 -2.45 -3.17 -4.75
CA HIS A 50 -3.33 -4.31 -5.01
C HIS A 50 -3.50 -4.66 -6.49
N LEU A 51 -2.91 -3.87 -7.39
CA LEU A 51 -2.94 -4.14 -8.83
C LEU A 51 -1.57 -4.60 -9.34
N HIS A 52 -1.58 -5.62 -10.18
CA HIS A 52 -0.41 -6.10 -10.90
C HIS A 52 -0.50 -5.68 -12.37
N HIS A 53 0.64 -5.66 -13.07
CA HIS A 53 0.75 -5.17 -14.45
C HIS A 53 -0.25 -5.78 -15.44
N GLU A 54 -0.57 -7.06 -15.30
CA GLU A 54 -1.42 -7.79 -16.25
C GLU A 54 -2.80 -8.12 -15.70
N THR A 55 -3.14 -7.58 -14.53
CA THR A 55 -4.37 -7.95 -13.83
C THR A 55 -5.40 -6.84 -13.92
N ALA A 56 -6.64 -7.20 -14.29
CA ALA A 56 -7.78 -6.30 -14.16
C ALA A 56 -8.61 -6.72 -12.94
N LEU A 57 -8.99 -5.76 -12.13
CA LEU A 57 -9.85 -5.98 -10.97
C LEU A 57 -11.03 -5.02 -11.00
N SER A 58 -12.18 -5.48 -10.52
CA SER A 58 -13.33 -4.60 -10.31
C SER A 58 -13.07 -3.64 -9.13
N VAL A 59 -13.77 -2.52 -9.13
CA VAL A 59 -13.73 -1.57 -8.00
C VAL A 59 -14.15 -2.26 -6.70
N ALA A 60 -15.16 -3.12 -6.76
CA ALA A 60 -15.63 -3.89 -5.60
C ALA A 60 -14.54 -4.82 -5.04
N GLU A 61 -13.83 -5.53 -5.91
CA GLU A 61 -12.74 -6.43 -5.50
C GLU A 61 -11.55 -5.67 -4.93
N LEU A 62 -11.19 -4.54 -5.54
CA LEU A 62 -10.14 -3.65 -5.01
C LEU A 62 -10.51 -3.13 -3.63
N ALA A 63 -11.75 -2.68 -3.44
CA ALA A 63 -12.24 -2.21 -2.15
C ALA A 63 -12.14 -3.29 -1.08
N ARG A 64 -12.55 -4.52 -1.42
CA ARG A 64 -12.45 -5.66 -0.52
C ARG A 64 -11.00 -5.96 -0.12
N ARG A 65 -10.08 -6.01 -1.07
CA ARG A 65 -8.66 -6.29 -0.82
C ARG A 65 -7.99 -5.19 -0.01
N ALA A 66 -8.34 -3.94 -0.27
CA ALA A 66 -7.78 -2.79 0.45
C ALA A 66 -8.43 -2.55 1.82
N GLY A 67 -9.54 -3.22 2.13
CA GLY A 67 -10.25 -3.04 3.39
C GLY A 67 -10.92 -1.67 3.50
N VAL A 68 -11.36 -1.09 2.39
CA VAL A 68 -12.05 0.21 2.34
C VAL A 68 -13.45 0.06 1.72
N THR A 69 -14.27 1.10 1.88
CA THR A 69 -15.60 1.12 1.24
C THR A 69 -15.49 1.27 -0.27
N ARG A 70 -16.52 0.83 -1.01
CA ARG A 70 -16.60 1.05 -2.46
C ARG A 70 -16.52 2.53 -2.83
N GLN A 71 -17.13 3.40 -2.03
CA GLN A 71 -17.09 4.84 -2.25
C GLN A 71 -15.67 5.39 -2.13
N THR A 72 -14.94 4.99 -1.09
CA THR A 72 -13.53 5.38 -0.92
C THR A 72 -12.68 4.87 -2.08
N MET A 73 -12.86 3.62 -2.48
CA MET A 73 -12.15 3.04 -3.62
C MET A 73 -12.49 3.76 -4.92
N HIS A 74 -13.76 4.05 -5.15
CA HIS A 74 -14.20 4.78 -6.36
C HIS A 74 -13.53 6.15 -6.48
N ARG A 75 -13.43 6.89 -5.38
CA ARG A 75 -12.74 8.19 -5.34
C ARG A 75 -11.25 8.05 -5.66
N ALA A 76 -10.59 7.06 -5.05
CA ALA A 76 -9.17 6.79 -5.30
C ALA A 76 -8.93 6.42 -6.76
N VAL A 77 -9.74 5.54 -7.33
CA VAL A 77 -9.65 5.13 -8.75
C VAL A 77 -9.87 6.33 -9.67
N THR A 78 -10.90 7.14 -9.41
CA THR A 78 -11.19 8.34 -10.21
C THR A 78 -9.99 9.30 -10.22
N GLN A 79 -9.37 9.53 -9.09
CA GLN A 79 -8.16 10.34 -8.98
C GLN A 79 -7.03 9.77 -9.86
N LEU A 80 -6.76 8.48 -9.74
CA LEU A 80 -5.65 7.84 -10.45
C LEU A 80 -5.90 7.72 -11.96
N VAL A 81 -7.14 7.56 -12.39
CA VAL A 81 -7.53 7.65 -13.81
C VAL A 81 -7.25 9.06 -14.32
N GLY A 82 -7.61 10.09 -13.56
CA GLY A 82 -7.32 11.48 -13.90
C GLY A 82 -5.81 11.79 -14.00
N GLU A 83 -4.99 11.08 -13.22
CA GLU A 83 -3.52 11.20 -13.27
C GLU A 83 -2.89 10.36 -14.40
N GLY A 84 -3.68 9.58 -15.13
CA GLY A 84 -3.18 8.72 -16.21
C GLY A 84 -2.49 7.44 -15.73
N LEU A 85 -2.71 7.03 -14.47
CA LEU A 85 -2.08 5.86 -13.87
C LEU A 85 -2.93 4.59 -13.98
N LEU A 86 -4.23 4.76 -14.16
CA LEU A 86 -5.20 3.69 -14.34
C LEU A 86 -6.07 3.91 -15.56
N THR A 87 -6.54 2.80 -16.14
CA THR A 87 -7.66 2.79 -17.08
C THR A 87 -8.84 2.09 -16.44
N SER A 88 -10.03 2.51 -16.86
CA SER A 88 -11.31 1.96 -16.44
C SER A 88 -12.05 1.50 -17.69
N GLU A 89 -12.51 0.26 -17.69
CA GLU A 89 -13.25 -0.33 -18.79
C GLU A 89 -14.48 -1.09 -18.28
N PRO A 90 -15.57 -1.23 -19.08
CA PRO A 90 -16.70 -2.05 -18.69
C PRO A 90 -16.28 -3.52 -18.53
N GLY A 91 -16.68 -4.12 -17.41
CA GLY A 91 -16.48 -5.52 -17.15
C GLY A 91 -17.65 -6.37 -17.65
N PRO A 92 -17.49 -7.71 -17.68
CA PRO A 92 -18.55 -8.64 -18.05
C PRO A 92 -19.66 -8.70 -16.99
N GLY A 93 -20.86 -9.05 -17.44
CA GLY A 93 -21.97 -9.34 -16.55
C GLY A 93 -22.97 -8.19 -16.36
N PHE A 94 -24.03 -8.49 -15.63
CA PHE A 94 -25.09 -7.55 -15.27
C PHE A 94 -25.39 -7.70 -13.78
N PRO A 95 -25.45 -6.59 -13.01
CA PRO A 95 -25.18 -5.20 -13.40
C PRO A 95 -23.73 -5.00 -13.85
N ARG A 96 -23.51 -3.99 -14.70
CA ARG A 96 -22.20 -3.72 -15.27
C ARG A 96 -21.16 -3.46 -14.17
N SER A 97 -20.11 -4.28 -14.16
CA SER A 97 -18.92 -4.04 -13.37
C SER A 97 -17.95 -3.15 -14.15
N THR A 98 -17.08 -2.44 -13.42
CA THR A 98 -16.00 -1.68 -14.01
C THR A 98 -14.70 -2.37 -13.67
N LEU A 99 -13.90 -2.66 -14.68
CA LEU A 99 -12.57 -3.25 -14.53
C LEU A 99 -11.50 -2.17 -14.56
N ILE A 100 -10.58 -2.26 -13.63
CA ILE A 100 -9.48 -1.32 -13.44
C ILE A 100 -8.18 -2.01 -13.79
N ARG A 101 -7.35 -1.33 -14.60
CA ARG A 101 -6.00 -1.79 -14.97
C ARG A 101 -4.99 -0.69 -14.77
N LEU A 102 -3.75 -1.10 -14.52
CA LEU A 102 -2.60 -0.17 -14.58
C LEU A 102 -2.37 0.25 -16.03
N THR A 103 -2.07 1.54 -16.22
CA THR A 103 -1.40 2.02 -17.43
C THR A 103 0.10 1.72 -17.31
N ASP A 104 0.85 1.92 -18.39
CA ASP A 104 2.32 1.82 -18.33
C ASP A 104 2.90 2.81 -17.31
N ALA A 105 2.36 4.03 -17.25
CA ALA A 105 2.75 5.03 -16.27
C ALA A 105 2.43 4.57 -14.83
N GLY A 106 1.25 3.98 -14.61
CA GLY A 106 0.86 3.42 -13.32
C GLY A 106 1.76 2.29 -12.88
N GLY A 107 2.12 1.40 -13.81
CA GLY A 107 3.06 0.32 -13.57
C GLY A 107 4.44 0.83 -13.17
N ARG A 108 4.97 1.83 -13.84
CA ARG A 108 6.26 2.46 -13.50
C ARG A 108 6.22 3.10 -12.11
N ARG A 109 5.15 3.83 -11.79
CA ARG A 109 4.98 4.45 -10.47
C ARG A 109 4.96 3.41 -9.36
N ARG A 110 4.23 2.33 -9.58
CA ARG A 110 4.17 1.21 -8.66
C ARG A 110 5.53 0.56 -8.46
N ASP A 111 6.27 0.30 -9.53
CA ASP A 111 7.56 -0.37 -9.47
C ASP A 111 8.61 0.47 -8.72
N VAL A 112 8.63 1.78 -8.94
CA VAL A 112 9.53 2.70 -8.20
C VAL A 112 9.23 2.66 -6.71
N ALA A 113 7.97 2.78 -6.31
CA ALA A 113 7.57 2.75 -4.91
C ALA A 113 7.88 1.40 -4.26
N LEU A 114 7.58 0.29 -4.93
CA LEU A 114 7.87 -1.05 -4.41
C LEU A 114 9.38 -1.31 -4.31
N GLY A 115 10.18 -0.78 -5.22
CA GLY A 115 11.64 -0.87 -5.15
C GLY A 115 12.18 -0.18 -3.90
N ILE A 116 11.70 1.02 -3.60
CA ILE A 116 12.07 1.75 -2.37
C ILE A 116 11.63 0.98 -1.13
N LEU A 117 10.41 0.46 -1.11
CA LEU A 117 9.91 -0.32 0.04
C LEU A 117 10.73 -1.58 0.28
N ARG A 118 11.18 -2.26 -0.78
CA ARG A 118 12.07 -3.43 -0.66
C ARG A 118 13.42 -3.04 -0.06
N ASP A 119 14.00 -1.91 -0.49
CA ASP A 119 15.25 -1.41 0.07
C ASP A 119 15.09 -1.07 1.56
N LEU A 120 13.98 -0.47 1.96
CA LEU A 120 13.66 -0.19 3.36
C LEU A 120 13.51 -1.47 4.19
N GLU A 121 12.88 -2.49 3.65
CA GLU A 121 12.78 -3.80 4.31
C GLU A 121 14.15 -4.46 4.48
N GLU A 122 15.03 -4.34 3.48
CA GLU A 122 16.41 -4.83 3.58
C GLU A 122 17.19 -4.11 4.65
N GLU A 123 17.09 -2.79 4.74
CA GLU A 123 17.69 -1.99 5.82
C GLU A 123 17.16 -2.42 7.21
N LEU A 124 15.87 -2.67 7.31
CA LEU A 124 15.27 -3.18 8.53
C LEU A 124 15.82 -4.58 8.87
N GLY A 125 15.99 -5.44 7.86
CA GLY A 125 16.60 -6.75 8.00
C GLY A 125 18.06 -6.68 8.47
N ASN A 126 18.81 -5.67 8.02
CA ASN A 126 20.19 -5.44 8.50
C ASN A 126 20.23 -5.05 9.99
N ARG A 127 19.18 -4.39 10.49
CA ARG A 127 19.08 -3.99 11.90
C ARG A 127 18.56 -5.10 12.81
N LEU A 128 17.58 -5.86 12.36
CA LEU A 128 16.85 -6.85 13.17
C LEU A 128 17.21 -8.30 12.84
N GLY A 129 17.87 -8.52 11.73
CA GLY A 129 18.07 -9.83 11.14
C GLY A 129 17.05 -10.09 10.02
N PRO A 130 17.49 -10.61 8.85
CA PRO A 130 16.59 -10.88 7.72
C PRO A 130 15.53 -11.93 8.04
N GLU A 131 15.84 -12.90 8.88
CA GLU A 131 14.90 -13.93 9.33
C GLU A 131 13.78 -13.35 10.20
N THR A 132 14.10 -12.37 11.04
CA THR A 132 13.11 -11.67 11.88
C THR A 132 12.11 -10.90 11.02
N VAL A 133 12.59 -10.19 10.01
CA VAL A 133 11.70 -9.44 9.08
C VAL A 133 10.84 -10.40 8.25
N ALA A 134 11.41 -11.49 7.74
CA ALA A 134 10.65 -12.51 7.01
C ALA A 134 9.56 -13.14 7.90
N GLY A 135 9.87 -13.45 9.15
CA GLY A 135 8.92 -13.97 10.12
C GLY A 135 7.80 -12.99 10.46
N LEU A 136 8.15 -11.70 10.60
CA LEU A 136 7.18 -10.64 10.83
C LEU A 136 6.20 -10.51 9.65
N ARG A 137 6.72 -10.52 8.43
CA ARG A 137 5.91 -10.51 7.20
C ARG A 137 4.91 -11.67 7.19
N ASP A 138 5.39 -12.89 7.40
CA ASP A 138 4.54 -14.08 7.39
C ASP A 138 3.48 -14.03 8.50
N THR A 139 3.86 -13.61 9.67
CA THR A 139 2.95 -13.47 10.80
C THR A 139 1.84 -12.46 10.52
N LEU A 140 2.20 -11.26 10.05
CA LEU A 140 1.23 -10.22 9.75
C LEU A 140 0.33 -10.60 8.57
N ALA A 141 0.86 -11.29 7.55
CA ALA A 141 0.05 -11.73 6.41
C ALA A 141 -1.08 -12.69 6.81
N ARG A 142 -0.92 -13.41 7.92
CA ARG A 142 -1.90 -14.39 8.42
C ARG A 142 -2.67 -13.93 9.66
N ALA A 143 -2.31 -12.76 10.19
CA ALA A 143 -2.83 -12.33 11.51
C ALA A 143 -4.29 -11.90 11.47
N TRP A 144 -4.77 -11.45 10.32
CA TRP A 144 -6.08 -10.81 10.23
C TRP A 144 -7.10 -11.74 9.59
N PRO A 145 -8.28 -11.89 10.18
CA PRO A 145 -9.37 -12.65 9.57
C PRO A 145 -9.84 -11.96 8.28
N SER A 146 -10.23 -12.77 7.29
CA SER A 146 -10.77 -12.33 6.00
C SER A 146 -12.19 -11.75 6.17
#